data_13a5f3ed3427e7c33b84e0dab9f32844
#
_entry.id   13a5f3ed3427e7c33b84e0dab9f32844
#
_cell.length_a   1.000
_cell.length_b   1.000
_cell.length_c   1.000
_cell.angle_alpha   90.00
_cell.angle_beta   90.00
_cell.angle_gamma   90.00
#
_symmetry.space_group_name_H-M   'P 1'
#
loop_
_entity.id
_entity.type
_entity.pdbx_description
1 polymer ?
#
loop_
_entity_poly.entity_id
_entity_poly.type
_entity_poly.pdbx_seq_one_letter_code
_entity_poly.pdbx_strand_id
1 'polypeptide(L)'
;MKAIKPTVESTVTVMPEITSFKTAGYQTALNSERGATVARFVITNCPTFLDSKGIPDEIRDELKDGFALRFQELKPAVMYTADWVPAKDGKNGMHNVTLAYCLSYTQQAFGAIDDPVKKGIIKKIRDDFSTYVSNRIGDIKKAIRDLDKKSTVKTPPAEFYDYMSNKEKGVWVTVKARRKTAESRGDTTAPSELALRMAIDAFNDALAKNSK
;
A
#
# COMPACT_ATOMS: atom_id res chain seq x y z
N MET A 1 -0.27 -49.03 -18.01
CA MET A 1 -0.36 -48.33 -16.72
C MET A 1 -0.27 -46.82 -17.01
N LYS A 2 -1.36 -46.09 -16.80
CA LYS A 2 -1.36 -44.63 -16.98
C LYS A 2 -0.89 -43.99 -15.67
N ALA A 3 0.16 -43.19 -15.75
CA ALA A 3 0.68 -42.44 -14.61
C ALA A 3 -0.34 -41.40 -14.19
N ILE A 4 -0.81 -41.45 -12.95
CA ILE A 4 -1.67 -40.46 -12.31
C ILE A 4 -0.77 -39.26 -11.97
N LYS A 5 -1.01 -38.13 -12.65
CA LYS A 5 -0.38 -36.85 -12.27
C LYS A 5 -0.91 -36.44 -10.90
N PRO A 6 -0.04 -36.06 -9.94
CA PRO A 6 -0.50 -35.53 -8.67
C PRO A 6 -1.23 -34.19 -8.92
N THR A 7 -2.47 -34.14 -8.51
CA THR A 7 -3.25 -32.88 -8.45
C THR A 7 -2.62 -32.02 -7.35
N VAL A 8 -2.01 -30.92 -7.74
CA VAL A 8 -1.54 -29.89 -6.79
C VAL A 8 -2.80 -29.25 -6.23
N GLU A 9 -3.19 -29.63 -5.03
CA GLU A 9 -4.19 -28.90 -4.27
C GLU A 9 -3.65 -27.49 -4.02
N SER A 10 -4.27 -26.52 -4.69
CA SER A 10 -4.03 -25.11 -4.40
C SER A 10 -4.57 -24.84 -3.01
N THR A 11 -3.69 -24.88 -2.01
CA THR A 11 -3.99 -24.35 -0.68
C THR A 11 -4.30 -22.88 -0.83
N VAL A 12 -5.60 -22.54 -0.80
CA VAL A 12 -6.05 -21.16 -0.69
C VAL A 12 -5.55 -20.66 0.67
N THR A 13 -4.43 -19.98 0.66
CA THR A 13 -3.90 -19.32 1.86
C THR A 13 -4.88 -18.21 2.21
N VAL A 14 -5.78 -18.48 3.16
CA VAL A 14 -6.67 -17.46 3.73
C VAL A 14 -5.78 -16.40 4.38
N MET A 15 -5.69 -15.26 3.74
CA MET A 15 -4.88 -14.17 4.27
C MET A 15 -5.54 -13.57 5.51
N PRO A 16 -4.79 -13.29 6.58
CA PRO A 16 -5.34 -12.75 7.81
C PRO A 16 -6.04 -11.41 7.54
N GLU A 17 -7.13 -11.18 8.26
CA GLU A 17 -7.86 -9.91 8.24
C GLU A 17 -6.97 -8.78 8.77
N ILE A 18 -7.19 -7.55 8.25
CA ILE A 18 -6.44 -6.37 8.71
C ILE A 18 -7.16 -5.82 9.95
N THR A 19 -6.63 -6.13 11.13
CA THR A 19 -7.20 -5.75 12.42
C THR A 19 -6.35 -4.76 13.21
N SER A 20 -5.10 -4.49 12.75
CA SER A 20 -4.16 -3.58 13.39
C SER A 20 -3.23 -2.93 12.36
N PHE A 21 -2.56 -1.84 12.74
CA PHE A 21 -1.53 -1.24 11.89
C PHE A 21 -0.35 -2.20 11.64
N LYS A 22 -0.06 -3.09 12.57
CA LYS A 22 0.95 -4.15 12.37
C LYS A 22 0.54 -5.10 11.23
N THR A 23 -0.69 -5.59 11.22
CA THR A 23 -1.19 -6.44 10.12
C THR A 23 -1.30 -5.67 8.81
N ALA A 24 -1.67 -4.39 8.86
CA ALA A 24 -1.67 -3.50 7.69
C ALA A 24 -0.25 -3.34 7.11
N GLY A 25 0.75 -3.10 7.97
CA GLY A 25 2.16 -3.01 7.57
C GLY A 25 2.66 -4.28 6.90
N TYR A 26 2.40 -5.45 7.50
CA TYR A 26 2.77 -6.74 6.93
C TYR A 26 2.17 -6.97 5.53
N GLN A 27 0.89 -6.62 5.36
CA GLN A 27 0.15 -6.88 4.12
C GLN A 27 0.42 -5.86 3.00
N THR A 28 0.96 -4.70 3.29
CA THR A 28 1.22 -3.64 2.29
C THR A 28 2.07 -4.11 1.11
N ALA A 29 2.94 -5.09 1.32
CA ALA A 29 3.89 -5.58 0.29
C ALA A 29 3.41 -6.82 -0.45
N LEU A 30 2.19 -7.34 -0.20
CA LEU A 30 1.77 -8.63 -0.74
C LEU A 30 1.29 -8.56 -2.19
N ASN A 31 0.42 -7.59 -2.52
CA ASN A 31 -0.01 -7.32 -3.90
C ASN A 31 -0.77 -5.98 -4.01
N SER A 32 -1.07 -5.55 -5.24
CA SER A 32 -1.78 -4.31 -5.52
C SER A 32 -3.25 -4.28 -5.05
N GLU A 33 -3.93 -5.44 -5.00
CA GLU A 33 -5.32 -5.53 -4.54
C GLU A 33 -5.42 -5.26 -3.04
N ARG A 34 -4.45 -5.76 -2.26
CA ARG A 34 -4.33 -5.50 -0.82
C ARG A 34 -4.03 -4.04 -0.50
N GLY A 35 -3.36 -3.34 -1.39
CA GLY A 35 -3.07 -1.92 -1.23
C GLY A 35 -4.31 -1.08 -0.95
N ALA A 36 -5.42 -1.31 -1.65
CA ALA A 36 -6.68 -0.60 -1.42
C ALA A 36 -7.31 -0.96 -0.06
N THR A 37 -7.24 -2.23 0.37
CA THR A 37 -7.76 -2.67 1.68
C THR A 37 -6.95 -2.08 2.82
N VAL A 38 -5.60 -2.12 2.72
CA VAL A 38 -4.69 -1.47 3.69
C VAL A 38 -4.97 0.04 3.75
N ALA A 39 -5.11 0.70 2.61
CA ALA A 39 -5.37 2.13 2.54
C ALA A 39 -6.69 2.51 3.23
N ARG A 40 -7.78 1.75 3.00
CA ARG A 40 -9.06 1.98 3.67
C ARG A 40 -8.93 1.80 5.19
N PHE A 41 -8.30 0.73 5.64
CA PHE A 41 -8.07 0.50 7.06
C PHE A 41 -7.29 1.66 7.68
N VAL A 42 -6.18 2.06 7.06
CA VAL A 42 -5.31 3.11 7.57
C VAL A 42 -6.03 4.45 7.65
N ILE A 43 -6.74 4.88 6.59
CA ILE A 43 -7.41 6.20 6.60
C ILE A 43 -8.62 6.22 7.54
N THR A 44 -9.31 5.09 7.72
CA THR A 44 -10.41 4.98 8.68
C THR A 44 -9.92 5.11 10.12
N ASN A 45 -8.78 4.49 10.46
CA ASN A 45 -8.25 4.48 11.83
C ASN A 45 -7.24 5.59 12.11
N CYS A 46 -6.72 6.26 11.08
CA CYS A 46 -5.85 7.42 11.17
C CYS A 46 -6.17 8.43 10.05
N PRO A 47 -7.24 9.23 10.19
CA PRO A 47 -7.63 10.22 9.17
C PRO A 47 -6.52 11.24 8.84
N THR A 48 -5.63 11.51 9.79
CA THR A 48 -4.51 12.44 9.67
C THR A 48 -3.27 11.85 9.00
N PHE A 49 -3.33 10.61 8.50
CA PHE A 49 -2.17 9.90 7.93
C PHE A 49 -1.48 10.64 6.77
N LEU A 50 -2.24 11.43 6.01
CA LEU A 50 -1.74 12.26 4.91
C LEU A 50 -1.33 13.68 5.32
N ASP A 51 -1.61 14.09 6.54
CA ASP A 51 -1.39 15.45 7.00
C ASP A 51 0.10 15.80 7.09
N SER A 52 0.38 17.11 7.01
CA SER A 52 1.74 17.65 7.11
C SER A 52 2.39 17.41 8.49
N LYS A 53 1.58 17.26 9.54
CA LYS A 53 2.06 16.93 10.90
C LYS A 53 2.67 15.53 11.02
N GLY A 54 2.47 14.69 9.98
CA GLY A 54 3.03 13.36 9.91
C GLY A 54 2.16 12.30 10.59
N ILE A 55 2.67 11.07 10.55
CA ILE A 55 2.03 9.90 11.13
C ILE A 55 2.34 9.88 12.62
N PRO A 56 1.36 9.70 13.53
CA PRO A 56 1.62 9.51 14.95
C PRO A 56 2.65 8.41 15.20
N ASP A 57 3.54 8.62 16.17
CA ASP A 57 4.68 7.71 16.39
C ASP A 57 4.23 6.29 16.74
N GLU A 58 3.16 6.13 17.53
CA GLU A 58 2.57 4.84 17.88
C GLU A 58 2.13 4.06 16.63
N ILE A 59 1.42 4.73 15.71
CA ILE A 59 0.97 4.12 14.45
C ILE A 59 2.16 3.79 13.56
N ARG A 60 3.16 4.67 13.53
CA ARG A 60 4.40 4.45 12.76
C ARG A 60 5.15 3.23 13.27
N ASP A 61 5.23 3.04 14.57
CA ASP A 61 5.94 1.93 15.20
C ASP A 61 5.20 0.60 14.99
N GLU A 62 3.87 0.57 15.11
CA GLU A 62 3.09 -0.62 14.74
C GLU A 62 3.26 -1.00 13.26
N LEU A 63 3.22 -0.03 12.35
CA LEU A 63 3.49 -0.27 10.93
C LEU A 63 4.89 -0.83 10.71
N LYS A 64 5.91 -0.29 11.40
CA LYS A 64 7.29 -0.78 11.32
C LYS A 64 7.41 -2.22 11.78
N ASP A 65 6.70 -2.61 12.83
CA ASP A 65 6.68 -3.99 13.31
C ASP A 65 6.15 -4.94 12.22
N GLY A 66 5.07 -4.57 11.54
CA GLY A 66 4.54 -5.31 10.42
C GLY A 66 5.53 -5.39 9.24
N PHE A 67 6.14 -4.27 8.91
CA PHE A 67 7.18 -4.20 7.88
C PHE A 67 8.40 -5.05 8.22
N ALA A 68 8.81 -5.10 9.51
CA ALA A 68 9.94 -5.90 9.95
C ALA A 68 9.68 -7.39 9.76
N LEU A 69 8.49 -7.88 10.09
CA LEU A 69 8.10 -9.26 9.85
C LEU A 69 8.23 -9.61 8.36
N ARG A 70 7.67 -8.78 7.49
CA ARG A 70 7.71 -9.03 6.04
C ARG A 70 9.11 -8.88 5.45
N PHE A 71 9.89 -7.92 5.94
CA PHE A 71 11.27 -7.75 5.51
C PHE A 71 12.13 -8.97 5.84
N GLN A 72 11.94 -9.58 7.02
CA GLN A 72 12.66 -10.79 7.42
C GLN A 72 12.32 -12.00 6.53
N GLU A 73 11.08 -12.11 6.06
CA GLU A 73 10.70 -13.15 5.09
C GLU A 73 11.38 -12.95 3.72
N LEU A 74 11.49 -11.69 3.28
CA LEU A 74 12.12 -11.33 2.01
C LEU A 74 13.65 -11.39 2.07
N LYS A 75 14.21 -11.11 3.23
CA LYS A 75 15.66 -11.12 3.49
C LYS A 75 15.93 -11.97 4.73
N PRO A 76 15.99 -13.30 4.57
CA PRO A 76 16.27 -14.19 5.67
C PRO A 76 17.66 -13.91 6.27
N ALA A 77 17.85 -14.38 7.51
CA ALA A 77 19.12 -14.25 8.21
C ALA A 77 20.28 -14.84 7.40
N VAL A 78 21.42 -14.16 7.48
CA VAL A 78 22.67 -14.65 6.87
C VAL A 78 23.60 -15.09 7.99
N MET A 79 24.16 -16.30 7.85
CA MET A 79 25.20 -16.79 8.74
C MET A 79 26.57 -16.25 8.31
N TYR A 80 27.32 -15.74 9.26
CA TYR A 80 28.68 -15.25 9.06
C TYR A 80 29.67 -16.04 9.90
N THR A 81 30.89 -16.21 9.38
CA THR A 81 32.03 -16.78 10.10
C THR A 81 32.55 -15.83 11.19
N ALA A 82 33.53 -16.26 11.97
CA ALA A 82 34.20 -15.41 12.95
C ALA A 82 34.76 -14.11 12.34
N ASP A 83 35.22 -14.19 11.09
CA ASP A 83 35.80 -13.07 10.32
C ASP A 83 34.75 -12.27 9.53
N TRP A 84 33.47 -12.42 9.89
CA TRP A 84 32.35 -11.73 9.24
C TRP A 84 32.23 -11.95 7.72
N VAL A 85 32.71 -13.08 7.22
CA VAL A 85 32.49 -13.53 5.85
C VAL A 85 31.23 -14.38 5.79
N PRO A 86 30.35 -14.25 4.78
CA PRO A 86 29.17 -15.10 4.66
C PRO A 86 29.55 -16.57 4.67
N ALA A 87 28.93 -17.34 5.56
CA ALA A 87 29.17 -18.78 5.67
C ALA A 87 28.58 -19.49 4.46
N LYS A 88 29.36 -20.34 3.81
CA LYS A 88 28.88 -21.17 2.69
C LYS A 88 27.87 -22.19 3.22
N ASP A 89 26.71 -22.24 2.60
CA ASP A 89 25.62 -23.19 2.91
C ASP A 89 25.14 -23.19 4.38
N GLY A 90 25.33 -22.06 5.09
CA GLY A 90 25.00 -21.94 6.50
C GLY A 90 25.83 -22.83 7.44
N LYS A 91 26.78 -23.59 6.90
CA LYS A 91 27.69 -24.44 7.68
C LYS A 91 28.85 -23.61 8.23
N ASN A 92 29.25 -23.91 9.45
CA ASN A 92 30.36 -23.23 10.17
C ASN A 92 30.13 -21.73 10.41
N GLY A 93 28.89 -21.24 10.32
CA GLY A 93 28.58 -19.87 10.69
C GLY A 93 28.50 -19.72 12.21
N MET A 94 29.13 -18.67 12.75
CA MET A 94 29.12 -18.33 14.18
C MET A 94 28.14 -17.22 14.48
N HIS A 95 27.83 -16.38 13.52
CA HIS A 95 26.98 -15.20 13.67
C HIS A 95 25.75 -15.31 12.78
N ASN A 96 24.59 -15.46 13.40
CA ASN A 96 23.30 -15.39 12.69
C ASN A 96 22.81 -13.94 12.70
N VAL A 97 23.03 -13.23 11.58
CA VAL A 97 22.70 -11.81 11.47
C VAL A 97 21.28 -11.66 10.92
N THR A 98 20.34 -11.38 11.82
CA THR A 98 18.95 -11.08 11.54
C THR A 98 18.69 -9.58 11.54
N LEU A 99 17.54 -9.13 11.03
CA LEU A 99 17.10 -7.75 11.21
C LEU A 99 16.99 -7.39 12.72
N ALA A 100 16.39 -8.28 13.53
CA ALA A 100 16.25 -8.08 14.96
C ALA A 100 17.62 -7.88 15.63
N TYR A 101 18.61 -8.71 15.28
CA TYR A 101 20.00 -8.53 15.74
C TYR A 101 20.55 -7.15 15.38
N CYS A 102 20.34 -6.71 14.14
CA CYS A 102 20.83 -5.39 13.70
C CYS A 102 20.12 -4.23 14.40
N LEU A 103 18.82 -4.35 14.66
CA LEU A 103 18.02 -3.32 15.34
C LEU A 103 18.25 -3.26 16.84
N SER A 104 18.76 -4.34 17.47
CA SER A 104 19.06 -4.35 18.92
C SER A 104 20.21 -3.42 19.31
N TYR A 105 21.07 -3.01 18.37
CA TYR A 105 22.13 -2.06 18.66
C TYR A 105 21.57 -0.65 18.86
N THR A 106 21.73 -0.07 20.03
CA THR A 106 21.54 1.36 20.25
C THR A 106 22.55 2.17 19.42
N GLN A 107 22.34 3.47 19.26
CA GLN A 107 23.28 4.32 18.54
C GLN A 107 24.67 4.32 19.18
N GLN A 108 24.74 4.31 20.50
CA GLN A 108 25.99 4.23 21.26
C GLN A 108 26.68 2.88 21.05
N ALA A 109 25.94 1.76 21.20
CA ALA A 109 26.49 0.42 21.01
C ALA A 109 26.96 0.21 19.55
N PHE A 110 26.22 0.74 18.57
CA PHE A 110 26.64 0.71 17.18
C PHE A 110 27.91 1.55 16.95
N GLY A 111 28.01 2.72 17.59
CA GLY A 111 29.21 3.56 17.51
C GLY A 111 30.47 2.85 18.03
N ALA A 112 30.32 2.06 19.11
CA ALA A 112 31.39 1.32 19.77
C ALA A 112 31.83 0.02 19.08
N ILE A 113 31.28 -0.30 17.91
CA ILE A 113 31.75 -1.47 17.14
C ILE A 113 33.09 -1.11 16.47
N ASP A 114 34.16 -1.77 16.91
CA ASP A 114 35.51 -1.57 16.37
C ASP A 114 35.74 -2.31 15.03
N ASP A 115 35.10 -3.46 14.84
CA ASP A 115 35.20 -4.24 13.61
C ASP A 115 34.47 -3.52 12.46
N PRO A 116 35.20 -3.03 11.43
CA PRO A 116 34.60 -2.25 10.34
C PRO A 116 33.72 -3.13 9.44
N VAL A 117 34.01 -4.42 9.30
CA VAL A 117 33.21 -5.35 8.46
C VAL A 117 31.88 -5.61 9.12
N LYS A 118 31.89 -5.98 10.42
CA LYS A 118 30.68 -6.14 11.24
C LYS A 118 29.82 -4.88 11.18
N LYS A 119 30.42 -3.72 11.44
CA LYS A 119 29.76 -2.42 11.43
C LYS A 119 29.10 -2.13 10.07
N GLY A 120 29.81 -2.43 8.98
CA GLY A 120 29.33 -2.28 7.61
C GLY A 120 28.11 -3.16 7.31
N ILE A 121 28.13 -4.42 7.74
CA ILE A 121 27.02 -5.37 7.56
C ILE A 121 25.77 -4.89 8.31
N ILE A 122 25.92 -4.55 9.59
CA ILE A 122 24.81 -4.06 10.43
C ILE A 122 24.23 -2.78 9.84
N LYS A 123 25.09 -1.83 9.45
CA LYS A 123 24.67 -0.57 8.82
C LYS A 123 23.86 -0.84 7.57
N LYS A 124 24.37 -1.68 6.67
CA LYS A 124 23.68 -2.01 5.40
C LYS A 124 22.28 -2.56 5.64
N ILE A 125 22.11 -3.50 6.56
CA ILE A 125 20.80 -4.09 6.86
C ILE A 125 19.85 -3.04 7.44
N ARG A 126 20.32 -2.16 8.33
CA ARG A 126 19.53 -1.06 8.89
C ARG A 126 19.10 -0.05 7.83
N ASP A 127 20.00 0.32 6.93
CA ASP A 127 19.72 1.27 5.85
C ASP A 127 18.74 0.66 4.84
N ASP A 128 18.93 -0.61 4.48
CA ASP A 128 18.01 -1.37 3.61
C ASP A 128 16.60 -1.43 4.23
N PHE A 129 16.51 -1.69 5.53
CA PHE A 129 15.22 -1.71 6.22
C PHE A 129 14.59 -0.32 6.32
N SER A 130 15.37 0.72 6.63
CA SER A 130 14.88 2.10 6.65
C SER A 130 14.32 2.53 5.29
N THR A 131 15.02 2.19 4.21
CA THR A 131 14.56 2.43 2.84
C THR A 131 13.28 1.65 2.54
N TYR A 132 13.20 0.39 2.96
CA TYR A 132 12.01 -0.44 2.81
C TYR A 132 10.80 0.19 3.52
N VAL A 133 10.96 0.61 4.79
CA VAL A 133 9.90 1.29 5.57
C VAL A 133 9.40 2.55 4.85
N SER A 134 10.33 3.39 4.40
CA SER A 134 9.99 4.64 3.69
C SER A 134 9.19 4.37 2.42
N ASN A 135 9.59 3.38 1.63
CA ASN A 135 8.88 2.97 0.42
C ASN A 135 7.48 2.44 0.74
N ARG A 136 7.33 1.57 1.76
CA ARG A 136 6.02 1.02 2.14
C ARG A 136 5.06 2.08 2.66
N ILE A 137 5.54 3.03 3.46
CA ILE A 137 4.74 4.20 3.86
C ILE A 137 4.33 5.02 2.63
N GLY A 138 5.22 5.22 1.68
CA GLY A 138 4.93 5.87 0.41
C GLY A 138 3.83 5.16 -0.38
N ASP A 139 3.87 3.82 -0.43
CA ASP A 139 2.86 3.01 -1.10
C ASP A 139 1.47 3.15 -0.43
N ILE A 140 1.41 3.14 0.91
CA ILE A 140 0.15 3.38 1.64
C ILE A 140 -0.39 4.77 1.32
N LYS A 141 0.45 5.82 1.40
CA LYS A 141 0.05 7.19 1.06
C LYS A 141 -0.45 7.32 -0.36
N LYS A 142 0.21 6.65 -1.31
CA LYS A 142 -0.23 6.60 -2.71
C LYS A 142 -1.57 5.90 -2.83
N ALA A 143 -1.74 4.74 -2.21
CA ALA A 143 -2.98 3.98 -2.26
C ALA A 143 -4.16 4.76 -1.65
N ILE A 144 -3.97 5.51 -0.54
CA ILE A 144 -4.99 6.39 0.04
C ILE A 144 -5.38 7.49 -0.96
N ARG A 145 -4.41 8.17 -1.57
CA ARG A 145 -4.70 9.20 -2.59
C ARG A 145 -5.42 8.64 -3.81
N ASP A 146 -5.15 7.39 -4.16
CA ASP A 146 -5.81 6.71 -5.28
C ASP A 146 -7.25 6.28 -4.92
N LEU A 147 -7.56 6.02 -3.64
CA LEU A 147 -8.94 5.87 -3.15
C LEU A 147 -9.73 7.18 -3.34
N ASP A 148 -9.14 8.31 -2.95
CA ASP A 148 -9.78 9.63 -3.13
C ASP A 148 -10.02 9.94 -4.61
N LYS A 149 -9.08 9.60 -5.49
CA LYS A 149 -9.25 9.77 -6.94
C LYS A 149 -10.36 8.88 -7.52
N LYS A 150 -10.55 7.68 -6.98
CA LYS A 150 -11.63 6.77 -7.39
C LYS A 150 -12.98 7.20 -6.81
N SER A 151 -13.01 7.85 -5.63
CA SER A 151 -14.24 8.40 -5.05
C SER A 151 -14.69 9.67 -5.76
N THR A 152 -13.78 10.46 -6.34
CA THR A 152 -14.14 11.50 -7.28
C THR A 152 -14.46 10.87 -8.64
N VAL A 153 -15.62 10.26 -8.74
CA VAL A 153 -16.13 9.73 -10.03
C VAL A 153 -16.36 10.92 -10.97
N LYS A 154 -15.30 11.35 -11.62
CA LYS A 154 -15.35 12.41 -12.64
C LYS A 154 -16.06 11.96 -13.91
N THR A 155 -16.23 10.66 -14.05
CA THR A 155 -16.92 10.02 -15.19
C THR A 155 -17.56 8.73 -14.69
N PRO A 156 -18.84 8.44 -14.97
CA PRO A 156 -19.41 7.12 -14.71
C PRO A 156 -18.50 6.08 -15.38
N PRO A 157 -18.22 4.93 -14.75
CA PRO A 157 -17.57 3.82 -15.42
C PRO A 157 -18.32 3.52 -16.73
N ALA A 158 -17.59 3.17 -17.79
CA ALA A 158 -18.18 2.88 -19.11
C ALA A 158 -19.31 1.85 -19.00
N GLU A 159 -19.18 0.90 -18.09
CA GLU A 159 -20.16 -0.13 -17.77
C GLU A 159 -21.55 0.43 -17.38
N PHE A 160 -21.60 1.61 -16.75
CA PHE A 160 -22.86 2.24 -16.38
C PHE A 160 -23.49 3.07 -17.48
N TYR A 161 -22.72 3.42 -18.51
CA TYR A 161 -23.22 4.19 -19.65
C TYR A 161 -24.33 3.46 -20.40
N ASP A 162 -24.26 2.12 -20.45
CA ASP A 162 -25.24 1.30 -21.17
C ASP A 162 -26.58 1.22 -20.46
N TYR A 163 -26.57 1.48 -19.14
CA TYR A 163 -27.78 1.47 -18.31
C TYR A 163 -28.43 2.85 -18.16
N MET A 164 -27.76 3.91 -18.55
CA MET A 164 -28.31 5.26 -18.55
C MET A 164 -29.24 5.47 -19.72
N SER A 165 -30.37 6.12 -19.49
CA SER A 165 -31.25 6.59 -20.57
C SER A 165 -30.53 7.62 -21.46
N ASN A 166 -30.98 7.77 -22.70
CA ASN A 166 -30.40 8.76 -23.61
C ASN A 166 -30.46 10.19 -23.06
N LYS A 167 -31.48 10.51 -22.24
CA LYS A 167 -31.62 11.80 -21.56
C LYS A 167 -30.53 12.00 -20.50
N GLU A 168 -30.27 10.99 -19.67
CA GLU A 168 -29.23 10.98 -18.64
C GLU A 168 -27.83 11.09 -19.26
N LYS A 169 -27.55 10.34 -20.33
CA LYS A 169 -26.31 10.42 -21.10
C LYS A 169 -26.12 11.81 -21.71
N GLY A 170 -27.18 12.41 -22.22
CA GLY A 170 -27.16 13.76 -22.78
C GLY A 170 -26.80 14.84 -21.75
N VAL A 171 -27.40 14.79 -20.56
CA VAL A 171 -27.07 15.70 -19.44
C VAL A 171 -25.61 15.56 -19.05
N TRP A 172 -25.14 14.34 -18.86
CA TRP A 172 -23.75 14.06 -18.48
C TRP A 172 -22.74 14.59 -19.51
N VAL A 173 -22.96 14.30 -20.79
CA VAL A 173 -22.10 14.79 -21.89
C VAL A 173 -22.08 16.31 -21.93
N THR A 174 -23.23 16.94 -21.75
CA THR A 174 -23.36 18.42 -21.75
C THR A 174 -22.60 19.05 -20.60
N VAL A 175 -22.73 18.50 -19.38
CA VAL A 175 -22.01 18.98 -18.19
C VAL A 175 -20.49 18.83 -18.37
N LYS A 176 -20.03 17.68 -18.89
CA LYS A 176 -18.60 17.45 -19.15
C LYS A 176 -18.05 18.41 -20.20
N ALA A 177 -18.76 18.63 -21.30
CA ALA A 177 -18.33 19.52 -22.36
C ALA A 177 -18.24 20.98 -21.89
N ARG A 178 -19.26 21.47 -21.16
CA ARG A 178 -19.28 22.83 -20.59
C ARG A 178 -18.16 23.05 -19.60
N ARG A 179 -17.91 22.09 -18.73
CA ARG A 179 -16.81 22.16 -17.76
C ARG A 179 -15.46 22.24 -18.45
N LYS A 180 -15.21 21.39 -19.46
CA LYS A 180 -13.97 21.42 -20.22
C LYS A 180 -13.76 22.77 -20.94
N THR A 181 -14.83 23.38 -21.46
CA THR A 181 -14.78 24.67 -22.11
C THR A 181 -14.52 25.79 -21.10
N ALA A 182 -15.14 25.77 -19.92
CA ALA A 182 -14.89 26.72 -18.83
C ALA A 182 -13.45 26.63 -18.34
N GLU A 183 -12.94 25.41 -18.08
CA GLU A 183 -11.55 25.17 -17.68
C GLU A 183 -10.54 25.72 -18.71
N SER A 184 -10.81 25.56 -20.03
CA SER A 184 -9.92 26.03 -21.08
C SER A 184 -9.91 27.57 -21.24
N ARG A 185 -10.95 28.26 -20.79
CA ARG A 185 -11.07 29.71 -20.81
C ARG A 185 -10.65 30.40 -19.51
N GLY A 186 -10.19 29.61 -18.52
CA GLY A 186 -9.93 30.15 -17.18
C GLY A 186 -11.18 30.61 -16.44
N ASP A 187 -12.36 30.27 -16.93
CA ASP A 187 -13.64 30.62 -16.33
C ASP A 187 -13.93 29.70 -15.17
N THR A 188 -13.95 30.25 -13.96
CA THR A 188 -14.22 29.50 -12.72
C THR A 188 -15.71 29.27 -12.47
N THR A 189 -16.58 29.79 -13.31
CA THR A 189 -18.02 29.54 -13.22
C THR A 189 -18.32 28.12 -13.70
N ALA A 190 -18.46 27.23 -12.73
CA ALA A 190 -18.88 25.84 -12.99
C ALA A 190 -20.22 25.82 -13.77
N PRO A 191 -20.48 24.79 -14.59
CA PRO A 191 -21.83 24.53 -15.11
C PRO A 191 -22.79 24.53 -13.94
N SER A 192 -23.98 25.08 -14.14
CA SER A 192 -24.91 25.36 -13.04
C SER A 192 -24.97 24.18 -12.07
N GLU A 193 -24.90 24.46 -10.78
CA GLU A 193 -24.92 23.42 -9.73
C GLU A 193 -26.09 22.46 -9.92
N LEU A 194 -27.20 22.95 -10.49
CA LEU A 194 -28.36 22.17 -10.87
C LEU A 194 -28.02 21.09 -11.92
N ALA A 195 -27.28 21.44 -12.96
CA ALA A 195 -26.90 20.47 -14.01
C ALA A 195 -25.96 19.39 -13.48
N LEU A 196 -25.07 19.75 -12.54
CA LEU A 196 -24.20 18.78 -11.89
C LEU A 196 -24.98 17.84 -10.96
N ARG A 197 -25.94 18.36 -10.18
CA ARG A 197 -26.83 17.55 -9.33
C ARG A 197 -27.66 16.59 -10.18
N MET A 198 -28.28 17.05 -11.26
CA MET A 198 -29.04 16.18 -12.16
C MET A 198 -28.19 15.05 -12.76
N ALA A 199 -26.94 15.31 -13.10
CA ALA A 199 -26.02 14.28 -13.59
C ALA A 199 -25.63 13.27 -12.51
N ILE A 200 -25.44 13.72 -11.26
CA ILE A 200 -25.15 12.86 -10.11
C ILE A 200 -26.37 12.00 -9.76
N ASP A 201 -27.57 12.59 -9.74
CA ASP A 201 -28.81 11.88 -9.44
C ASP A 201 -29.08 10.81 -10.49
N ALA A 202 -28.94 11.14 -11.77
CA ALA A 202 -29.05 10.19 -12.88
C ALA A 202 -28.06 9.02 -12.76
N PHE A 203 -26.84 9.30 -12.30
CA PHE A 203 -25.82 8.27 -12.08
C PHE A 203 -26.18 7.38 -10.88
N ASN A 204 -26.64 7.97 -9.77
CA ASN A 204 -27.07 7.23 -8.58
C ASN A 204 -28.28 6.35 -8.87
N ASP A 205 -29.23 6.84 -9.66
CA ASP A 205 -30.41 6.06 -10.09
C ASP A 205 -30.01 4.86 -10.96
N ALA A 206 -29.01 5.05 -11.85
CA ALA A 206 -28.49 3.96 -12.64
C ALA A 206 -27.80 2.89 -11.79
N LEU A 207 -27.05 3.31 -10.75
CA LEU A 207 -26.44 2.40 -9.76
C LEU A 207 -27.50 1.62 -8.99
N ALA A 208 -28.55 2.29 -8.51
CA ALA A 208 -29.63 1.66 -7.74
C ALA A 208 -30.43 0.62 -8.55
N LYS A 209 -30.60 0.85 -9.84
CA LYS A 209 -31.25 -0.11 -10.76
C LYS A 209 -30.43 -1.37 -11.01
N ASN A 210 -29.10 -1.27 -10.92
CA ASN A 210 -28.18 -2.40 -11.13
C ASN A 210 -27.90 -3.22 -9.87
N SER A 211 -28.31 -2.73 -8.72
CA SER A 211 -28.11 -3.41 -7.42
C SER A 211 -29.29 -4.33 -7.05
N LYS A 212 -30.26 -4.44 -7.93
CA LYS A 212 -31.42 -5.37 -7.84
C LYS A 212 -31.27 -6.52 -8.83
#